data_21453f7ae74126c713d3c607a7ab5a84
#
_entry.id   21453f7ae74126c713d3c607a7ab5a84
#
_cell.length_a   1.000
_cell.length_b   1.000
_cell.length_c   1.000
_cell.angle_alpha   90.00
_cell.angle_beta   90.00
_cell.angle_gamma   90.00
#
_symmetry.space_group_name_H-M   'P 1'
#
loop_
_entity.id
_entity.type
_entity.pdbx_description
1 polymer ?
#
loop_
_entity_poly.entity_id
_entity_poly.type
_entity_poly.pdbx_seq_one_letter_code
_entity_poly.pdbx_strand_id
1 'polypeptide(L)'
;MSAASTTKAAKRTPAKAAQPKPATASAKATKPRTPAKRSKPATTQPREIESTFFGGYTGAPSFGKPYDEMFDAGGEVRPAYRGIFKALAESSREDLDARIDALGRAFIDQGVTFSLSGQERPFPLDVLPRVISAAEWTKLEGGIAQRVQALELFLDDVYGTQEILRDGVLPKRLVHSCEHFHRQAANIRPPNGVRIHVAGIDLIRDENGEFRVLEDNLRSPSGVSYVIENRRTMARVFPDLFASHRVRAVGDYPSHLLRALRASAAFNEADPNIVVLTPGVANSAYFEHSLLARLMGVELVEGRDLFCRDNVVYMRTTEGEQRVDVIYRRIDDDFLDPMQFRPDSMLGVAGLLNAARAGNVVISSAVGNGVGDDKLIYTYVPEIIQYYLGEKPSLKNVDTLRCWLPDECEEVLDRIDELVVKPVEGSGGYGIVFGPDATKAELDVLAKKVRNDPRGWIAQPVVQLSTVPTKVGERMRPRHVDLRPFAVNDGESVWVLPGGLTRVALPEGSLVVNSSQGGGSKDTWVLAARGSGGGRELAGAKVVSSRVAARPAESAPEPIHTQTQQQQQQGPIAAPAQVRTGQEGGGQ
;
A
#
# COMPACT_ATOMS: atom_id res chain seq x y z
N MET A 1 20.06 34.36 59.68
CA MET A 1 21.43 34.94 59.61
C MET A 1 21.80 34.86 58.15
N SER A 2 21.60 36.00 57.47
CA SER A 2 22.62 37.00 57.06
C SER A 2 23.58 36.41 55.99
N ALA A 3 23.80 36.97 54.80
CA ALA A 3 23.65 38.33 54.37
C ALA A 3 23.55 38.40 52.83
N ALA A 4 22.92 39.44 52.37
CA ALA A 4 22.84 39.90 50.97
C ALA A 4 24.17 40.55 50.52
N SER A 5 24.43 40.52 49.20
CA SER A 5 25.30 41.49 48.57
C SER A 5 24.76 41.88 47.21
N THR A 6 24.39 43.14 47.13
CA THR A 6 23.98 43.89 45.94
C THR A 6 25.22 44.44 45.22
N THR A 7 25.22 44.39 43.89
CA THR A 7 26.10 45.30 43.12
C THR A 7 25.39 45.84 41.88
N LYS A 8 25.54 47.16 41.71
CA LYS A 8 24.91 48.15 40.88
C LYS A 8 25.05 47.97 39.37
N ALA A 9 23.99 48.40 38.69
CA ALA A 9 23.91 48.68 37.25
C ALA A 9 24.72 49.94 36.89
N ALA A 10 25.39 49.92 35.76
CA ALA A 10 25.95 51.11 35.08
C ALA A 10 25.29 51.29 33.71
N LYS A 11 24.61 52.42 33.57
CA LYS A 11 24.07 52.94 32.27
C LYS A 11 25.21 53.42 31.39
N ARG A 12 25.20 53.08 30.10
CA ARG A 12 25.93 53.80 29.06
C ARG A 12 24.98 54.23 27.95
N THR A 13 25.01 55.55 27.69
CA THR A 13 24.24 56.28 26.67
C THR A 13 24.90 56.15 25.27
N PRO A 14 24.14 56.24 24.17
CA PRO A 14 24.68 56.01 22.83
C PRO A 14 25.33 57.26 22.21
N ALA A 15 26.40 57.06 21.42
CA ALA A 15 27.09 58.07 20.65
C ALA A 15 26.41 58.33 19.30
N LYS A 16 26.35 59.61 18.93
CA LYS A 16 25.87 60.19 17.67
C LYS A 16 26.76 59.81 16.49
N ALA A 17 26.22 59.27 15.41
CA ALA A 17 26.89 59.11 14.13
C ALA A 17 26.66 60.34 13.24
N ALA A 18 27.74 60.83 12.61
CA ALA A 18 27.78 61.98 11.73
C ALA A 18 27.30 61.64 10.31
N GLN A 19 26.63 62.60 9.67
CA GLN A 19 26.24 62.59 8.26
C GLN A 19 27.39 63.04 7.36
N PRO A 20 27.60 62.46 6.18
CA PRO A 20 28.46 63.05 5.14
C PRO A 20 27.63 63.92 4.17
N LYS A 21 28.25 65.03 3.73
CA LYS A 21 27.78 66.03 2.76
C LYS A 21 27.75 65.47 1.32
N PRO A 22 26.87 66.00 0.44
CA PRO A 22 26.73 65.55 -0.93
C PRO A 22 27.81 66.08 -1.86
N ALA A 23 28.32 65.27 -2.78
CA ALA A 23 29.15 65.64 -3.89
C ALA A 23 28.30 65.85 -5.15
N THR A 24 28.47 67.00 -5.77
CA THR A 24 27.87 67.42 -7.04
C THR A 24 28.53 66.68 -8.21
N ALA A 25 27.75 65.99 -9.05
CA ALA A 25 28.18 65.53 -10.36
C ALA A 25 27.11 65.79 -11.43
N SER A 26 27.54 66.36 -12.49
CA SER A 26 26.89 66.91 -13.68
C SER A 26 26.01 65.86 -14.40
N ALA A 27 24.79 66.26 -14.73
CA ALA A 27 23.84 65.47 -15.54
C ALA A 27 24.18 65.58 -17.04
N LYS A 28 24.40 64.45 -17.71
CA LYS A 28 24.22 64.32 -19.15
C LYS A 28 22.90 63.65 -19.42
N ALA A 29 22.02 64.35 -20.13
CA ALA A 29 20.71 63.89 -20.53
C ALA A 29 20.82 62.71 -21.54
N THR A 30 20.26 61.55 -21.18
CA THR A 30 20.02 60.43 -22.10
C THR A 30 18.54 60.34 -22.39
N LYS A 31 18.19 60.22 -23.68
CA LYS A 31 16.84 60.16 -24.21
C LYS A 31 16.06 58.95 -23.64
N PRO A 32 14.71 59.03 -23.48
CA PRO A 32 13.92 57.94 -22.95
C PRO A 32 13.87 56.76 -23.94
N ARG A 33 14.22 55.56 -23.47
CA ARG A 33 14.00 54.28 -24.17
C ARG A 33 12.51 53.90 -24.10
N THR A 34 11.93 53.68 -25.24
CA THR A 34 10.58 53.08 -25.41
C THR A 34 10.51 51.72 -24.71
N PRO A 35 9.44 51.40 -23.97
CA PRO A 35 9.30 50.11 -23.33
C PRO A 35 9.16 48.99 -24.39
N ALA A 36 10.05 48.00 -24.31
CA ALA A 36 9.96 46.80 -25.14
C ALA A 36 8.63 46.08 -24.87
N LYS A 37 7.89 45.82 -25.93
CA LYS A 37 6.70 44.96 -25.89
C LYS A 37 7.08 43.62 -25.24
N ARG A 38 6.48 43.28 -24.09
CA ARG A 38 6.48 41.92 -23.54
C ARG A 38 5.96 40.98 -24.62
N SER A 39 6.83 40.16 -25.17
CA SER A 39 6.44 39.01 -25.99
C SER A 39 5.58 38.07 -25.13
N LYS A 40 4.41 37.68 -25.63
CA LYS A 40 3.63 36.60 -25.07
C LYS A 40 4.54 35.37 -24.95
N PRO A 41 4.43 34.56 -23.89
CA PRO A 41 5.16 33.30 -23.81
C PRO A 41 4.75 32.48 -25.04
N ALA A 42 5.74 32.07 -25.82
CA ALA A 42 5.53 31.13 -26.92
C ALA A 42 4.95 29.86 -26.32
N THR A 43 3.80 29.44 -26.80
CA THR A 43 3.28 28.08 -26.62
C THR A 43 4.29 27.16 -27.30
N THR A 44 5.22 26.62 -26.50
CA THR A 44 6.15 25.60 -26.96
C THR A 44 5.33 24.35 -27.24
N GLN A 45 5.14 24.03 -28.52
CA GLN A 45 4.61 22.73 -28.90
C GLN A 45 5.58 21.68 -28.33
N PRO A 46 5.07 20.56 -27.75
CA PRO A 46 5.92 19.50 -27.25
C PRO A 46 6.86 19.04 -28.38
N ARG A 47 8.16 19.00 -28.11
CA ARG A 47 9.13 18.40 -29.04
C ARG A 47 8.75 16.93 -29.21
N GLU A 48 8.59 16.51 -30.45
CA GLU A 48 8.39 15.12 -30.81
C GLU A 48 9.64 14.33 -30.39
N ILE A 49 9.46 13.29 -29.59
CA ILE A 49 10.56 12.48 -29.08
C ILE A 49 11.01 11.57 -30.22
N GLU A 50 12.11 11.95 -30.86
CA GLU A 50 12.71 11.19 -31.97
C GLU A 50 13.42 9.94 -31.43
N SER A 51 12.65 8.86 -31.15
CA SER A 51 13.20 7.54 -30.96
C SER A 51 12.23 6.49 -31.53
N THR A 52 12.77 5.36 -31.96
CA THR A 52 12.00 4.28 -32.59
C THR A 52 10.85 3.77 -31.70
N PHE A 53 11.02 3.78 -30.38
CA PHE A 53 10.03 3.29 -29.41
C PHE A 53 9.09 4.36 -28.87
N PHE A 54 9.54 5.59 -28.82
CA PHE A 54 8.79 6.74 -28.28
C PHE A 54 8.18 7.61 -29.37
N GLY A 55 8.28 7.22 -30.64
CA GLY A 55 7.68 7.97 -31.74
C GLY A 55 6.18 8.16 -31.54
N GLY A 56 5.74 9.43 -31.57
CA GLY A 56 4.37 9.82 -31.26
C GLY A 56 3.95 9.62 -29.80
N TYR A 57 4.92 9.54 -28.87
CA TYR A 57 4.64 9.60 -27.43
C TYR A 57 4.21 11.03 -27.08
N THR A 58 2.93 11.20 -26.86
CA THR A 58 2.34 12.41 -26.29
C THR A 58 1.78 12.03 -24.94
N GLY A 59 1.96 12.86 -23.93
CA GLY A 59 1.39 12.60 -22.59
C GLY A 59 -0.09 12.17 -22.68
N ALA A 60 -0.59 11.48 -21.66
CA ALA A 60 -1.92 10.86 -21.68
C ALA A 60 -3.02 11.85 -22.10
N PRO A 61 -3.83 11.53 -23.13
CA PRO A 61 -4.81 12.47 -23.69
C PRO A 61 -6.11 12.57 -22.89
N SER A 62 -6.30 11.82 -21.81
CA SER A 62 -7.58 11.69 -21.13
C SER A 62 -7.62 12.40 -19.76
N PHE A 63 -8.68 13.15 -19.50
CA PHE A 63 -9.08 13.72 -18.22
C PHE A 63 -8.02 14.58 -17.48
N GLY A 64 -7.45 15.59 -18.14
CA GLY A 64 -6.48 16.50 -17.50
C GLY A 64 -5.06 16.30 -18.00
N LYS A 65 -4.07 16.78 -17.21
CA LYS A 65 -2.64 16.60 -17.48
C LYS A 65 -2.02 15.77 -16.38
N PRO A 66 -2.00 14.43 -16.46
CA PRO A 66 -1.35 13.60 -15.46
C PRO A 66 0.16 13.91 -15.41
N TYR A 67 0.76 13.73 -14.25
CA TYR A 67 2.20 13.81 -14.09
C TYR A 67 2.86 12.65 -14.85
N ASP A 68 3.64 12.93 -15.88
CA ASP A 68 4.46 11.92 -16.53
C ASP A 68 5.76 11.75 -15.74
N GLU A 69 6.04 10.50 -15.28
CA GLU A 69 7.20 10.23 -14.43
C GLU A 69 8.52 10.19 -15.21
N MET A 70 8.46 9.96 -16.54
CA MET A 70 9.66 9.89 -17.37
C MET A 70 9.95 11.20 -18.10
N PHE A 71 8.94 11.94 -18.52
CA PHE A 71 9.09 13.18 -19.27
C PHE A 71 8.54 14.38 -18.50
N ASP A 72 9.19 15.52 -18.64
CA ASP A 72 8.64 16.76 -18.11
C ASP A 72 7.68 17.44 -19.10
N ALA A 73 7.09 18.56 -18.71
CA ALA A 73 6.14 19.29 -19.54
C ALA A 73 6.76 19.84 -20.86
N GLY A 74 8.08 19.90 -20.96
CA GLY A 74 8.84 20.28 -22.16
C GLY A 74 9.18 19.09 -23.07
N GLY A 75 8.88 17.86 -22.64
CA GLY A 75 9.26 16.62 -23.33
C GLY A 75 10.69 16.18 -23.04
N GLU A 76 11.39 16.81 -22.08
CA GLU A 76 12.74 16.43 -21.68
C GLU A 76 12.69 15.25 -20.71
N VAL A 77 13.64 14.32 -20.84
CA VAL A 77 13.72 13.13 -19.98
C VAL A 77 14.15 13.53 -18.57
N ARG A 78 13.34 13.19 -17.57
CA ARG A 78 13.66 13.43 -16.17
C ARG A 78 14.95 12.73 -15.74
N PRO A 79 15.75 13.32 -14.84
CA PRO A 79 17.08 12.82 -14.47
C PRO A 79 17.13 11.34 -14.07
N ALA A 80 16.11 10.84 -13.37
CA ALA A 80 16.05 9.46 -12.93
C ALA A 80 15.93 8.45 -14.08
N TYR A 81 15.36 8.85 -15.21
CA TYR A 81 15.13 7.98 -16.36
C TYR A 81 16.16 8.09 -17.50
N ARG A 82 17.09 9.06 -17.42
CA ARG A 82 18.03 9.32 -18.54
C ARG A 82 18.82 8.10 -18.97
N GLY A 83 19.29 7.29 -18.02
CA GLY A 83 20.05 6.08 -18.33
C GLY A 83 19.20 5.02 -19.03
N ILE A 84 17.98 4.79 -18.57
CA ILE A 84 17.03 3.84 -19.16
C ILE A 84 16.61 4.31 -20.56
N PHE A 85 16.28 5.59 -20.70
CA PHE A 85 15.92 6.17 -22.01
C PHE A 85 17.03 5.97 -23.04
N LYS A 86 18.27 6.27 -22.66
CA LYS A 86 19.45 6.09 -23.52
C LYS A 86 19.60 4.63 -23.95
N ALA A 87 19.54 3.70 -23.00
CA ALA A 87 19.70 2.27 -23.30
C ALA A 87 18.60 1.74 -24.21
N LEU A 88 17.34 2.16 -24.02
CA LEU A 88 16.23 1.80 -24.90
C LEU A 88 16.37 2.45 -26.29
N ALA A 89 16.84 3.69 -26.37
CA ALA A 89 17.04 4.38 -27.63
C ALA A 89 18.18 3.76 -28.48
N GLU A 90 19.16 3.14 -27.82
CA GLU A 90 20.29 2.44 -28.45
C GLU A 90 19.97 0.96 -28.79
N SER A 91 18.87 0.40 -28.25
CA SER A 91 18.47 -0.99 -28.52
C SER A 91 17.77 -1.12 -29.88
N SER A 92 18.00 -2.22 -30.58
CA SER A 92 17.21 -2.56 -31.76
C SER A 92 15.82 -3.05 -31.36
N ARG A 93 14.87 -3.00 -32.31
CA ARG A 93 13.52 -3.52 -32.09
C ARG A 93 13.55 -5.02 -31.83
N GLU A 94 14.32 -5.75 -32.62
CA GLU A 94 14.45 -7.19 -32.54
C GLU A 94 15.03 -7.63 -31.18
N ASP A 95 16.02 -6.91 -30.66
CA ASP A 95 16.59 -7.19 -29.33
C ASP A 95 15.57 -6.95 -28.22
N LEU A 96 14.82 -5.83 -28.28
CA LEU A 96 13.79 -5.53 -27.27
C LEU A 96 12.64 -6.55 -27.30
N ASP A 97 12.15 -6.93 -28.49
CA ASP A 97 11.07 -7.90 -28.61
C ASP A 97 11.55 -9.30 -28.15
N ALA A 98 12.78 -9.70 -28.45
CA ALA A 98 13.38 -10.94 -27.92
C ALA A 98 13.48 -10.94 -26.38
N ARG A 99 13.80 -9.79 -25.76
CA ARG A 99 13.84 -9.65 -24.30
C ARG A 99 12.44 -9.68 -23.68
N ILE A 100 11.43 -9.10 -24.33
CA ILE A 100 10.03 -9.17 -23.89
C ILE A 100 9.54 -10.62 -23.92
N ASP A 101 9.83 -11.34 -24.99
CA ASP A 101 9.52 -12.77 -25.09
C ASP A 101 10.23 -13.58 -24.01
N ALA A 102 11.46 -13.23 -23.69
CA ALA A 102 12.21 -13.86 -22.60
C ALA A 102 11.61 -13.57 -21.22
N LEU A 103 11.09 -12.35 -20.99
CA LEU A 103 10.32 -12.02 -19.77
C LEU A 103 9.08 -12.91 -19.65
N GLY A 104 8.27 -12.99 -20.70
CA GLY A 104 7.04 -13.80 -20.73
C GLY A 104 7.34 -15.29 -20.47
N ARG A 105 8.35 -15.86 -21.16
CA ARG A 105 8.77 -17.25 -20.92
C ARG A 105 9.25 -17.48 -19.49
N ALA A 106 10.08 -16.59 -18.95
CA ALA A 106 10.60 -16.72 -17.59
C ALA A 106 9.50 -16.76 -16.53
N PHE A 107 8.40 -16.02 -16.71
CA PHE A 107 7.25 -16.04 -15.79
C PHE A 107 6.47 -17.37 -15.88
N ILE A 108 6.26 -17.88 -17.10
CA ILE A 108 5.61 -19.19 -17.31
C ILE A 108 6.44 -20.31 -16.68
N ASP A 109 7.75 -20.35 -16.99
CA ASP A 109 8.67 -21.38 -16.52
C ASP A 109 8.82 -21.43 -14.99
N GLN A 110 8.63 -20.28 -14.32
CA GLN A 110 8.71 -20.16 -12.87
C GLN A 110 7.34 -20.31 -12.18
N GLY A 111 6.27 -20.52 -12.95
CA GLY A 111 4.92 -20.60 -12.41
C GLY A 111 4.45 -19.29 -11.73
N VAL A 112 5.00 -18.14 -12.15
CA VAL A 112 4.57 -16.82 -11.67
C VAL A 112 3.26 -16.48 -12.34
N THR A 113 2.18 -17.04 -11.79
CA THR A 113 0.83 -16.91 -12.34
C THR A 113 -0.06 -16.14 -11.39
N PHE A 114 -1.11 -15.60 -11.94
CA PHE A 114 -2.21 -15.00 -11.21
C PHE A 114 -3.50 -15.66 -11.66
N SER A 115 -4.27 -16.19 -10.73
CA SER A 115 -5.56 -16.79 -11.04
C SER A 115 -6.62 -15.70 -11.15
N LEU A 116 -7.12 -15.48 -12.36
CA LEU A 116 -8.23 -14.58 -12.63
C LEU A 116 -9.43 -15.40 -13.09
N SER A 117 -10.53 -15.35 -12.32
CA SER A 117 -11.78 -16.08 -12.65
C SER A 117 -11.57 -17.58 -12.89
N GLY A 118 -10.65 -18.21 -12.13
CA GLY A 118 -10.34 -19.64 -12.24
C GLY A 118 -9.42 -20.02 -13.40
N GLN A 119 -8.90 -19.04 -14.15
CA GLN A 119 -7.87 -19.26 -15.16
C GLN A 119 -6.52 -18.73 -14.69
N GLU A 120 -5.53 -19.58 -14.66
CA GLU A 120 -4.14 -19.18 -14.43
C GLU A 120 -3.57 -18.49 -15.67
N ARG A 121 -3.02 -17.30 -15.47
CA ARG A 121 -2.35 -16.51 -16.51
C ARG A 121 -1.02 -16.01 -15.97
N PRO A 122 0.02 -15.85 -16.83
CA PRO A 122 1.23 -15.16 -16.44
C PRO A 122 0.88 -13.74 -15.94
N PHE A 123 1.48 -13.32 -14.84
CA PHE A 123 1.30 -11.96 -14.35
C PHE A 123 1.99 -10.98 -15.31
N PRO A 124 1.28 -10.02 -15.94
CA PRO A 124 1.88 -9.18 -16.98
C PRO A 124 2.95 -8.26 -16.39
N LEU A 125 4.20 -8.41 -16.83
CA LEU A 125 5.32 -7.54 -16.47
C LEU A 125 5.70 -6.69 -17.69
N ASP A 126 5.67 -5.37 -17.53
CA ASP A 126 6.16 -4.44 -18.55
C ASP A 126 7.68 -4.33 -18.54
N VAL A 127 8.26 -4.21 -19.71
CA VAL A 127 9.70 -4.15 -19.94
C VAL A 127 10.37 -2.88 -19.37
N LEU A 128 9.61 -1.79 -19.23
CA LEU A 128 10.12 -0.53 -18.69
C LEU A 128 9.88 -0.47 -17.17
N PRO A 129 10.93 -0.41 -16.33
CA PRO A 129 10.76 -0.26 -14.89
C PRO A 129 10.23 1.13 -14.53
N ARG A 130 9.52 1.22 -13.39
CA ARG A 130 9.24 2.49 -12.74
C ARG A 130 10.41 2.90 -11.87
N VAL A 131 10.89 4.12 -12.01
CA VAL A 131 12.09 4.60 -11.29
C VAL A 131 11.73 5.65 -10.26
N ILE A 132 12.14 5.43 -9.01
CA ILE A 132 11.99 6.36 -7.90
C ILE A 132 13.39 6.77 -7.42
N SER A 133 13.63 8.07 -7.30
CA SER A 133 14.91 8.59 -6.84
C SER A 133 15.14 8.29 -5.35
N ALA A 134 16.42 8.25 -4.93
CA ALA A 134 16.77 8.06 -3.52
C ALA A 134 16.11 9.08 -2.59
N ALA A 135 16.04 10.34 -3.01
CA ALA A 135 15.47 11.42 -2.21
C ALA A 135 13.95 11.28 -2.03
N GLU A 136 13.23 10.89 -3.09
CA GLU A 136 11.80 10.61 -3.02
C GLU A 136 11.54 9.40 -2.13
N TRP A 137 12.32 8.32 -2.32
CA TRP A 137 12.15 7.10 -1.52
C TRP A 137 12.38 7.35 -0.02
N THR A 138 13.38 8.13 0.36
CA THR A 138 13.63 8.47 1.76
C THR A 138 12.42 9.15 2.42
N LYS A 139 11.70 10.02 1.68
CA LYS A 139 10.45 10.62 2.18
C LYS A 139 9.34 9.59 2.32
N LEU A 140 9.18 8.71 1.32
CA LEU A 140 8.19 7.65 1.35
C LEU A 140 8.44 6.67 2.50
N GLU A 141 9.68 6.19 2.63
CA GLU A 141 10.13 5.27 3.67
C GLU A 141 9.82 5.82 5.08
N GLY A 142 10.20 7.08 5.35
CA GLY A 142 9.90 7.74 6.62
C GLY A 142 8.40 7.93 6.88
N GLY A 143 7.64 8.35 5.86
CA GLY A 143 6.20 8.56 6.00
C GLY A 143 5.40 7.26 6.15
N ILE A 144 5.82 6.19 5.49
CA ILE A 144 5.22 4.85 5.66
C ILE A 144 5.51 4.33 7.07
N ALA A 145 6.76 4.45 7.54
CA ALA A 145 7.13 4.03 8.89
C ALA A 145 6.33 4.78 9.96
N GLN A 146 6.21 6.11 9.85
CA GLN A 146 5.39 6.93 10.74
C GLN A 146 3.92 6.43 10.76
N ARG A 147 3.36 6.18 9.59
CA ARG A 147 1.97 5.74 9.44
C ARG A 147 1.73 4.38 10.09
N VAL A 148 2.60 3.41 9.85
CA VAL A 148 2.51 2.06 10.43
C VAL A 148 2.65 2.11 11.95
N GLN A 149 3.56 2.93 12.49
CA GLN A 149 3.72 3.13 13.94
C GLN A 149 2.44 3.70 14.58
N ALA A 150 1.83 4.71 13.97
CA ALA A 150 0.59 5.29 14.49
C ALA A 150 -0.58 4.31 14.44
N LEU A 151 -0.71 3.54 13.35
CA LEU A 151 -1.74 2.52 13.19
C LEU A 151 -1.52 1.32 14.14
N GLU A 152 -0.28 0.96 14.45
CA GLU A 152 0.04 -0.04 15.48
C GLU A 152 -0.49 0.38 16.85
N LEU A 153 -0.19 1.61 17.27
CA LEU A 153 -0.67 2.17 18.54
C LEU A 153 -2.21 2.31 18.57
N PHE A 154 -2.79 2.71 17.45
CA PHE A 154 -4.24 2.79 17.30
C PHE A 154 -4.92 1.44 17.49
N LEU A 155 -4.42 0.39 16.84
CA LEU A 155 -5.00 -0.95 16.96
C LEU A 155 -4.80 -1.54 18.36
N ASP A 156 -3.66 -1.30 19.02
CA ASP A 156 -3.46 -1.73 20.42
C ASP A 156 -4.44 -1.02 21.35
N ASP A 157 -4.65 0.28 21.17
CA ASP A 157 -5.60 1.04 21.98
C ASP A 157 -7.06 0.63 21.73
N VAL A 158 -7.48 0.48 20.47
CA VAL A 158 -8.86 0.12 20.11
C VAL A 158 -9.28 -1.24 20.67
N TYR A 159 -8.35 -2.21 20.73
CA TYR A 159 -8.59 -3.52 21.34
C TYR A 159 -8.18 -3.61 22.82
N GLY A 160 -7.67 -2.52 23.38
CA GLY A 160 -7.26 -2.37 24.76
C GLY A 160 -8.10 -1.36 25.53
N THR A 161 -7.50 -0.22 25.85
CA THR A 161 -8.07 0.82 26.72
C THR A 161 -9.07 1.74 26.04
N GLN A 162 -9.02 1.86 24.72
CA GLN A 162 -9.87 2.71 23.88
C GLN A 162 -9.78 4.21 24.24
N GLU A 163 -8.56 4.70 24.52
CA GLU A 163 -8.33 6.08 24.96
C GLU A 163 -8.69 7.10 23.88
N ILE A 164 -8.25 6.87 22.63
CA ILE A 164 -8.58 7.75 21.51
C ILE A 164 -10.09 7.90 21.30
N LEU A 165 -10.86 6.84 21.62
CA LEU A 165 -12.34 6.86 21.54
C LEU A 165 -12.97 7.55 22.75
N ARG A 166 -12.34 7.48 23.95
CA ARG A 166 -12.80 8.21 25.15
C ARG A 166 -12.53 9.68 25.01
N ASP A 167 -11.39 10.05 24.47
CA ASP A 167 -10.99 11.44 24.24
C ASP A 167 -11.75 12.09 23.09
N GLY A 168 -12.54 11.30 22.33
CA GLY A 168 -13.43 11.80 21.28
C GLY A 168 -12.71 12.20 20.00
N VAL A 169 -11.44 11.81 19.81
CA VAL A 169 -10.71 12.04 18.55
C VAL A 169 -11.35 11.25 17.41
N LEU A 170 -11.69 9.97 17.68
CA LEU A 170 -12.53 9.18 16.79
C LEU A 170 -13.87 8.85 17.46
N PRO A 171 -15.00 8.98 16.73
CA PRO A 171 -16.30 8.56 17.25
C PRO A 171 -16.34 7.06 17.53
N LYS A 172 -16.75 6.66 18.74
CA LYS A 172 -16.89 5.24 19.13
C LYS A 172 -17.72 4.43 18.13
N ARG A 173 -18.83 5.01 17.70
CA ARG A 173 -19.73 4.37 16.74
C ARG A 173 -19.02 4.03 15.42
N LEU A 174 -18.11 4.89 14.97
CA LEU A 174 -17.36 4.70 13.74
C LEU A 174 -16.55 3.40 13.76
N VAL A 175 -15.79 3.16 14.85
CA VAL A 175 -14.95 1.97 15.02
C VAL A 175 -15.80 0.73 15.29
N HIS A 176 -16.78 0.82 16.20
CA HIS A 176 -17.58 -0.34 16.58
C HIS A 176 -18.59 -0.79 15.51
N SER A 177 -18.87 0.03 14.49
CA SER A 177 -19.68 -0.34 13.31
C SER A 177 -18.83 -0.80 12.13
N CYS A 178 -17.50 -0.83 12.25
CA CYS A 178 -16.63 -1.42 11.26
C CYS A 178 -16.86 -2.95 11.21
N GLU A 179 -17.08 -3.49 10.02
CA GLU A 179 -17.29 -4.94 9.81
C GLU A 179 -16.13 -5.76 10.38
N HIS A 180 -14.90 -5.20 10.26
CA HIS A 180 -13.67 -5.84 10.73
C HIS A 180 -13.36 -5.60 12.21
N PHE A 181 -14.27 -4.96 12.96
CA PHE A 181 -14.11 -4.83 14.40
C PHE A 181 -14.58 -6.11 15.12
N HIS A 182 -13.65 -6.96 15.46
CA HIS A 182 -13.89 -8.22 16.14
C HIS A 182 -13.75 -8.10 17.66
N ARG A 183 -14.86 -8.13 18.39
CA ARG A 183 -14.87 -8.09 19.87
C ARG A 183 -14.05 -9.23 20.48
N GLN A 184 -13.96 -10.34 19.79
CA GLN A 184 -13.19 -11.52 20.17
C GLN A 184 -11.69 -11.23 20.27
N ALA A 185 -11.19 -10.23 19.55
CA ALA A 185 -9.79 -9.79 19.60
C ALA A 185 -9.46 -8.88 20.81
N ALA A 186 -10.49 -8.43 21.56
CA ALA A 186 -10.28 -7.55 22.71
C ALA A 186 -9.38 -8.21 23.76
N ASN A 187 -8.42 -7.40 24.26
CA ASN A 187 -7.43 -7.80 25.27
C ASN A 187 -6.50 -8.95 24.85
N ILE A 188 -6.47 -9.35 23.57
CA ILE A 188 -5.43 -10.24 23.05
C ILE A 188 -4.23 -9.35 22.68
N ARG A 189 -3.11 -9.55 23.39
CA ARG A 189 -1.86 -8.84 23.11
C ARG A 189 -0.80 -9.84 22.66
N PRO A 190 -0.24 -9.69 21.46
CA PRO A 190 0.92 -10.48 21.06
C PRO A 190 2.09 -10.31 22.05
N PRO A 191 2.93 -11.34 22.28
CA PRO A 191 3.99 -11.29 23.28
C PRO A 191 4.96 -10.11 23.12
N ASN A 192 5.33 -9.75 21.90
CA ASN A 192 6.19 -8.59 21.62
C ASN A 192 5.41 -7.28 21.40
N GLY A 193 4.07 -7.29 21.54
CA GLY A 193 3.20 -6.13 21.35
C GLY A 193 2.92 -5.76 19.88
N VAL A 194 3.39 -6.51 18.89
CA VAL A 194 3.20 -6.21 17.48
C VAL A 194 1.90 -6.83 16.95
N ARG A 195 1.00 -6.00 16.44
CA ARG A 195 -0.22 -6.40 15.73
C ARG A 195 -0.02 -6.40 14.22
N ILE A 196 0.67 -5.37 13.70
CA ILE A 196 0.92 -5.18 12.26
C ILE A 196 2.33 -5.65 11.93
N HIS A 197 2.51 -6.94 11.62
CA HIS A 197 3.81 -7.44 11.17
C HIS A 197 4.12 -7.04 9.73
N VAL A 198 3.08 -6.97 8.88
CA VAL A 198 3.21 -6.56 7.48
C VAL A 198 2.12 -5.54 7.15
N ALA A 199 2.52 -4.42 6.57
CA ALA A 199 1.63 -3.42 6.00
C ALA A 199 1.90 -3.23 4.51
N GLY A 200 0.83 -3.09 3.73
CA GLY A 200 0.86 -2.66 2.33
C GLY A 200 0.13 -1.33 2.21
N ILE A 201 0.85 -0.26 1.93
CA ILE A 201 0.26 1.08 1.85
C ILE A 201 0.12 1.47 0.39
N ASP A 202 -1.10 1.58 -0.11
CA ASP A 202 -1.32 1.95 -1.51
C ASP A 202 -1.11 3.44 -1.70
N LEU A 203 -0.21 3.78 -2.61
CA LEU A 203 0.17 5.15 -2.94
C LEU A 203 -0.18 5.46 -4.38
N ILE A 204 -0.69 6.64 -4.61
CA ILE A 204 -0.78 7.26 -5.94
C ILE A 204 0.18 8.45 -6.02
N ARG A 205 0.55 8.84 -7.22
CA ARG A 205 1.23 10.10 -7.47
C ARG A 205 0.26 11.01 -8.21
N ASP A 206 -0.01 12.19 -7.64
CA ASP A 206 -0.97 13.13 -8.18
C ASP A 206 -0.41 13.93 -9.38
N GLU A 207 -1.21 14.80 -9.96
CA GLU A 207 -0.86 15.66 -11.11
C GLU A 207 0.28 16.66 -10.81
N ASN A 208 0.56 16.92 -9.54
CA ASN A 208 1.67 17.76 -9.08
C ASN A 208 2.96 16.95 -8.88
N GLY A 209 2.90 15.64 -9.01
CA GLY A 209 4.01 14.73 -8.78
C GLY A 209 4.23 14.40 -7.30
N GLU A 210 3.28 14.71 -6.42
CA GLU A 210 3.33 14.35 -5.00
C GLU A 210 2.71 12.97 -4.77
N PHE A 211 3.37 12.15 -3.93
CA PHE A 211 2.80 10.89 -3.49
C PHE A 211 1.75 11.12 -2.41
N ARG A 212 0.59 10.46 -2.55
CA ARG A 212 -0.50 10.46 -1.58
C ARG A 212 -0.92 9.04 -1.25
N VAL A 213 -1.36 8.83 -0.02
CA VAL A 213 -1.91 7.53 0.42
C VAL A 213 -3.33 7.39 -0.11
N LEU A 214 -3.63 6.24 -0.71
CA LEU A 214 -4.95 5.89 -1.24
C LEU A 214 -5.72 4.97 -0.28
N GLU A 215 -5.04 3.98 0.31
CA GLU A 215 -5.60 3.06 1.31
C GLU A 215 -4.50 2.37 2.11
N ASP A 216 -4.88 1.85 3.28
CA ASP A 216 -4.04 1.02 4.14
C ASP A 216 -4.48 -0.43 4.04
N ASN A 217 -3.53 -1.36 3.98
CA ASN A 217 -3.79 -2.79 4.00
C ASN A 217 -2.95 -3.43 5.11
N LEU A 218 -3.58 -3.81 6.23
CA LEU A 218 -2.92 -4.27 7.46
C LEU A 218 -3.25 -5.70 7.84
N ARG A 219 -4.22 -6.31 7.18
CA ARG A 219 -4.62 -7.72 7.40
C ARG A 219 -3.66 -8.68 6.71
N SER A 220 -3.74 -8.75 5.39
CA SER A 220 -2.98 -9.71 4.58
C SER A 220 -2.61 -9.09 3.23
N PRO A 221 -1.80 -7.99 3.21
CA PRO A 221 -1.41 -7.39 1.94
C PRO A 221 -0.71 -8.40 1.04
N SER A 222 -1.09 -8.43 -0.23
CA SER A 222 -0.56 -9.34 -1.24
C SER A 222 0.22 -8.57 -2.32
N GLY A 223 1.12 -9.28 -3.01
CA GLY A 223 1.84 -8.77 -4.17
C GLY A 223 3.34 -8.62 -3.98
N VAL A 224 3.89 -8.88 -2.78
CA VAL A 224 5.35 -8.80 -2.55
C VAL A 224 6.12 -9.88 -3.30
N SER A 225 5.52 -11.04 -3.53
CA SER A 225 6.09 -12.09 -4.38
C SER A 225 6.37 -11.59 -5.79
N TYR A 226 5.44 -10.82 -6.36
CA TYR A 226 5.62 -10.23 -7.69
C TYR A 226 6.71 -9.15 -7.68
N VAL A 227 6.89 -8.39 -6.60
CA VAL A 227 8.02 -7.46 -6.47
C VAL A 227 9.36 -8.21 -6.57
N ILE A 228 9.48 -9.33 -5.86
CA ILE A 228 10.69 -10.16 -5.86
C ILE A 228 10.93 -10.79 -7.24
N GLU A 229 9.91 -11.40 -7.81
CA GLU A 229 10.06 -12.11 -9.09
C GLU A 229 10.19 -11.15 -10.28
N ASN A 230 9.49 -10.00 -10.29
CA ASN A 230 9.72 -8.94 -11.26
C ASN A 230 11.19 -8.51 -11.26
N ARG A 231 11.76 -8.22 -10.06
CA ARG A 231 13.16 -7.84 -9.91
C ARG A 231 14.13 -8.93 -10.39
N ARG A 232 13.90 -10.18 -10.02
CA ARG A 232 14.74 -11.32 -10.45
C ARG A 232 14.73 -11.49 -11.95
N THR A 233 13.55 -11.39 -12.55
CA THR A 233 13.37 -11.57 -13.99
C THR A 233 13.95 -10.41 -14.77
N MET A 234 13.72 -9.17 -14.34
CA MET A 234 14.32 -7.97 -14.94
C MET A 234 15.84 -7.99 -14.87
N ALA A 235 16.42 -8.38 -13.73
CA ALA A 235 17.87 -8.47 -13.58
C ALA A 235 18.51 -9.52 -14.50
N ARG A 236 17.79 -10.62 -14.81
CA ARG A 236 18.23 -11.65 -15.73
C ARG A 236 18.15 -11.25 -17.20
N VAL A 237 17.07 -10.54 -17.56
CA VAL A 237 16.82 -10.16 -18.95
C VAL A 237 17.55 -8.88 -19.35
N PHE A 238 17.79 -7.98 -18.40
CA PHE A 238 18.47 -6.69 -18.61
C PHE A 238 19.70 -6.50 -17.69
N PRO A 239 20.68 -7.41 -17.70
CA PRO A 239 21.81 -7.35 -16.78
C PRO A 239 22.64 -6.07 -16.93
N ASP A 240 22.82 -5.56 -18.15
CA ASP A 240 23.59 -4.34 -18.42
C ASP A 240 22.90 -3.08 -17.86
N LEU A 241 21.57 -3.03 -17.96
CA LEU A 241 20.77 -1.96 -17.37
C LEU A 241 20.90 -1.97 -15.85
N PHE A 242 20.84 -3.14 -15.25
CA PHE A 242 21.02 -3.32 -13.81
C PHE A 242 22.43 -2.90 -13.35
N ALA A 243 23.47 -3.32 -14.05
CA ALA A 243 24.85 -2.98 -13.73
C ALA A 243 25.12 -1.47 -13.81
N SER A 244 24.45 -0.77 -14.72
CA SER A 244 24.59 0.69 -14.91
C SER A 244 23.76 1.54 -13.94
N HIS A 245 22.76 0.94 -13.28
CA HIS A 245 21.86 1.63 -12.33
C HIS A 245 22.05 1.04 -10.93
N ARG A 246 22.24 1.92 -9.96
CA ARG A 246 22.42 1.53 -8.54
C ARG A 246 21.06 1.27 -7.90
N VAL A 247 20.39 0.19 -8.31
CA VAL A 247 19.08 -0.19 -7.81
C VAL A 247 19.21 -0.87 -6.44
N ARG A 248 18.45 -0.43 -5.44
CA ARG A 248 18.41 -1.09 -4.11
C ARG A 248 17.81 -2.49 -4.22
N ALA A 249 18.33 -3.43 -3.42
CA ALA A 249 17.87 -4.82 -3.40
C ALA A 249 16.46 -4.94 -2.80
N VAL A 250 15.71 -5.96 -3.24
CA VAL A 250 14.39 -6.32 -2.68
C VAL A 250 14.32 -7.80 -2.27
N GLY A 251 15.37 -8.56 -2.55
CA GLY A 251 15.43 -10.01 -2.32
C GLY A 251 15.56 -10.43 -0.86
N ASP A 252 15.86 -9.50 0.03
CA ASP A 252 16.03 -9.69 1.47
C ASP A 252 14.71 -9.58 2.27
N TYR A 253 13.60 -9.23 1.61
CA TYR A 253 12.28 -9.15 2.25
C TYR A 253 11.90 -10.41 3.06
N PRO A 254 12.07 -11.66 2.55
CA PRO A 254 11.72 -12.84 3.32
C PRO A 254 12.55 -12.98 4.60
N SER A 255 13.81 -12.52 4.59
CA SER A 255 14.67 -12.53 5.78
C SER A 255 14.22 -11.51 6.83
N HIS A 256 13.78 -10.32 6.39
CA HIS A 256 13.18 -9.32 7.28
C HIS A 256 11.87 -9.81 7.89
N LEU A 257 11.00 -10.42 7.08
CA LEU A 257 9.75 -11.00 7.55
C LEU A 257 10.00 -12.14 8.56
N LEU A 258 10.90 -13.08 8.24
CA LEU A 258 11.24 -14.18 9.15
C LEU A 258 11.80 -13.65 10.48
N ARG A 259 12.65 -12.62 10.45
CA ARG A 259 13.17 -11.99 11.66
C ARG A 259 12.04 -11.36 12.50
N ALA A 260 11.10 -10.66 11.89
CA ALA A 260 9.96 -10.07 12.58
C ALA A 260 9.06 -11.15 13.20
N LEU A 261 8.81 -12.25 12.47
CA LEU A 261 8.02 -13.37 12.98
C LEU A 261 8.74 -14.06 14.16
N ARG A 262 10.05 -14.30 14.08
CA ARG A 262 10.84 -14.84 15.20
C ARG A 262 10.83 -13.93 16.42
N ALA A 263 10.95 -12.62 16.21
CA ALA A 263 10.90 -11.63 17.28
C ALA A 263 9.53 -11.56 17.98
N SER A 264 8.48 -12.05 17.36
CA SER A 264 7.13 -12.06 17.93
C SER A 264 6.83 -13.28 18.80
N ALA A 265 7.64 -14.34 18.71
CA ALA A 265 7.44 -15.55 19.52
C ALA A 265 7.55 -15.27 21.02
N ALA A 266 6.94 -16.13 21.85
CA ALA A 266 7.01 -16.02 23.30
C ALA A 266 8.46 -16.09 23.81
N PHE A 267 8.77 -15.34 24.83
CA PHE A 267 10.12 -15.00 25.31
C PHE A 267 11.10 -16.15 25.62
N ASN A 268 10.67 -17.40 25.58
CA ASN A 268 11.50 -18.54 26.00
C ASN A 268 11.87 -19.48 24.84
N GLU A 269 11.53 -19.15 23.62
CA GLU A 269 11.80 -20.03 22.47
C GLU A 269 13.00 -19.50 21.68
N ALA A 270 14.11 -20.24 21.75
CA ALA A 270 15.34 -19.85 21.05
C ALA A 270 15.23 -20.07 19.53
N ASP A 271 14.41 -21.02 19.09
CA ASP A 271 14.11 -21.31 17.69
C ASP A 271 12.62 -21.66 17.50
N PRO A 272 11.75 -20.64 17.43
CA PRO A 272 10.32 -20.83 17.37
C PRO A 272 9.91 -21.50 16.05
N ASN A 273 8.96 -22.43 16.13
CA ASN A 273 8.35 -23.06 14.97
C ASN A 273 7.33 -22.11 14.32
N ILE A 274 7.64 -21.66 13.12
CA ILE A 274 6.86 -20.67 12.35
C ILE A 274 6.24 -21.36 11.13
N VAL A 275 4.95 -21.14 10.90
CA VAL A 275 4.25 -21.68 9.73
C VAL A 275 3.55 -20.58 8.94
N VAL A 276 3.38 -20.77 7.64
CA VAL A 276 2.52 -19.96 6.78
C VAL A 276 1.17 -20.68 6.63
N LEU A 277 0.11 -20.11 7.19
CA LEU A 277 -1.24 -20.64 7.08
C LEU A 277 -1.93 -20.14 5.82
N THR A 278 -2.16 -21.04 4.87
CA THR A 278 -2.80 -20.77 3.58
C THR A 278 -4.21 -21.34 3.51
N PRO A 279 -5.15 -20.71 2.77
CA PRO A 279 -6.44 -21.32 2.46
C PRO A 279 -6.35 -22.42 1.37
N GLY A 280 -5.15 -22.67 0.82
CA GLY A 280 -4.90 -23.71 -0.17
C GLY A 280 -4.82 -23.23 -1.61
N VAL A 281 -4.61 -24.16 -2.52
CA VAL A 281 -4.30 -23.93 -3.95
C VAL A 281 -5.37 -23.18 -4.73
N ALA A 282 -6.60 -23.16 -4.26
CA ALA A 282 -7.68 -22.43 -4.91
C ALA A 282 -7.62 -20.89 -4.68
N ASN A 283 -6.77 -20.43 -3.77
CA ASN A 283 -6.61 -19.02 -3.50
C ASN A 283 -5.76 -18.34 -4.58
N SER A 284 -6.20 -17.19 -5.07
CA SER A 284 -5.49 -16.44 -6.13
C SER A 284 -4.07 -16.00 -5.75
N ALA A 285 -3.77 -15.86 -4.45
CA ALA A 285 -2.45 -15.53 -3.93
C ALA A 285 -1.63 -16.76 -3.48
N TYR A 286 -2.05 -17.99 -3.80
CA TYR A 286 -1.35 -19.20 -3.36
C TYR A 286 0.11 -19.24 -3.80
N PHE A 287 0.41 -18.74 -5.01
CA PHE A 287 1.78 -18.58 -5.47
C PHE A 287 2.62 -17.78 -4.46
N GLU A 288 2.09 -16.66 -3.95
CA GLU A 288 2.79 -15.84 -2.95
C GLU A 288 3.00 -16.60 -1.63
N HIS A 289 1.99 -17.33 -1.17
CA HIS A 289 2.08 -18.09 0.08
C HIS A 289 3.19 -19.13 0.00
N SER A 290 3.22 -19.91 -1.09
CA SER A 290 4.24 -20.95 -1.31
C SER A 290 5.64 -20.37 -1.53
N LEU A 291 5.75 -19.25 -2.26
CA LEU A 291 7.03 -18.57 -2.48
C LEU A 291 7.61 -18.05 -1.15
N LEU A 292 6.80 -17.38 -0.33
CA LEU A 292 7.26 -16.83 0.95
C LEU A 292 7.66 -17.94 1.92
N ALA A 293 6.86 -19.01 2.06
CA ALA A 293 7.20 -20.16 2.89
C ALA A 293 8.55 -20.75 2.46
N ARG A 294 8.74 -20.99 1.17
CA ARG A 294 10.00 -21.51 0.60
C ARG A 294 11.19 -20.58 0.83
N LEU A 295 11.02 -19.27 0.64
CA LEU A 295 12.12 -18.30 0.80
C LEU A 295 12.49 -18.05 2.26
N MET A 296 11.54 -18.18 3.18
CA MET A 296 11.77 -18.12 4.62
C MET A 296 12.29 -19.44 5.20
N GLY A 297 12.10 -20.57 4.48
CA GLY A 297 12.45 -21.90 4.97
C GLY A 297 11.53 -22.37 6.09
N VAL A 298 10.23 -22.07 5.98
CA VAL A 298 9.19 -22.47 6.94
C VAL A 298 8.08 -23.26 6.25
N GLU A 299 7.31 -24.03 7.02
CA GLU A 299 6.25 -24.88 6.52
C GLU A 299 5.08 -24.06 5.98
N LEU A 300 4.51 -24.54 4.86
CA LEU A 300 3.23 -24.07 4.31
C LEU A 300 2.15 -25.05 4.73
N VAL A 301 1.18 -24.59 5.52
CA VAL A 301 0.14 -25.43 6.11
C VAL A 301 -1.26 -24.91 5.75
N GLU A 302 -2.22 -25.82 5.67
CA GLU A 302 -3.65 -25.51 5.64
C GLU A 302 -4.27 -25.75 7.04
N GLY A 303 -5.48 -25.22 7.29
CA GLY A 303 -6.14 -25.40 8.60
C GLY A 303 -6.29 -26.84 9.04
N ARG A 304 -6.45 -27.78 8.08
CA ARG A 304 -6.54 -29.24 8.36
C ARG A 304 -5.22 -29.86 8.88
N ASP A 305 -4.09 -29.21 8.66
CA ASP A 305 -2.79 -29.69 9.12
C ASP A 305 -2.50 -29.25 10.57
N LEU A 306 -3.29 -28.30 11.07
CA LEU A 306 -3.19 -27.75 12.43
C LEU A 306 -4.33 -28.27 13.33
N PHE A 307 -4.07 -28.25 14.64
CA PHE A 307 -5.09 -28.46 15.66
C PHE A 307 -4.66 -27.83 16.99
N CYS A 308 -5.65 -27.53 17.84
CA CYS A 308 -5.41 -27.04 19.19
C CYS A 308 -5.67 -28.15 20.23
N ARG A 309 -4.78 -28.24 21.23
CA ARG A 309 -4.96 -29.07 22.42
C ARG A 309 -4.41 -28.29 23.61
N ASP A 310 -5.19 -28.18 24.68
CA ASP A 310 -4.82 -27.47 25.91
C ASP A 310 -4.34 -26.01 25.65
N ASN A 311 -5.01 -25.30 24.73
CA ASN A 311 -4.63 -23.97 24.25
C ASN A 311 -3.23 -23.88 23.62
N VAL A 312 -2.69 -24.96 23.11
CA VAL A 312 -1.44 -24.99 22.34
C VAL A 312 -1.76 -25.47 20.93
N VAL A 313 -1.16 -24.81 19.94
CA VAL A 313 -1.32 -25.18 18.54
C VAL A 313 -0.26 -26.20 18.15
N TYR A 314 -0.68 -27.23 17.44
CA TYR A 314 0.20 -28.28 16.91
C TYR A 314 -0.02 -28.45 15.42
N MET A 315 1.06 -28.77 14.70
CA MET A 315 1.06 -29.19 13.31
C MET A 315 1.22 -30.73 13.26
N ARG A 316 0.45 -31.38 12.39
CA ARG A 316 0.61 -32.79 12.07
C ARG A 316 1.74 -32.97 11.06
N THR A 317 2.70 -33.80 11.40
CA THR A 317 3.81 -34.16 10.50
C THR A 317 3.92 -35.69 10.37
N THR A 318 4.71 -36.16 9.43
CA THR A 318 4.99 -37.61 9.28
C THR A 318 5.80 -38.18 10.46
N GLU A 319 6.45 -37.32 11.24
CA GLU A 319 7.24 -37.72 12.42
C GLU A 319 6.46 -37.56 13.74
N GLY A 320 5.22 -37.06 13.68
CA GLY A 320 4.37 -36.81 14.83
C GLY A 320 3.84 -35.40 14.89
N GLU A 321 3.46 -34.96 16.09
CA GLU A 321 2.92 -33.62 16.34
C GLU A 321 4.05 -32.68 16.71
N GLN A 322 4.08 -31.50 16.09
CA GLN A 322 5.03 -30.43 16.40
C GLN A 322 4.27 -29.19 16.85
N ARG A 323 4.69 -28.58 17.95
CA ARG A 323 4.14 -27.32 18.44
C ARG A 323 4.39 -26.21 17.41
N VAL A 324 3.42 -25.32 17.24
CA VAL A 324 3.53 -24.12 16.41
C VAL A 324 3.50 -22.88 17.31
N ASP A 325 4.48 -22.01 17.19
CA ASP A 325 4.66 -20.82 18.04
C ASP A 325 4.21 -19.54 17.32
N VAL A 326 4.39 -19.47 15.99
CA VAL A 326 3.98 -18.32 15.18
C VAL A 326 3.29 -18.76 13.89
N ILE A 327 2.15 -18.19 13.63
CA ILE A 327 1.38 -18.42 12.40
C ILE A 327 1.37 -17.13 11.58
N TYR A 328 2.09 -17.12 10.44
CA TYR A 328 1.89 -16.09 9.43
C TYR A 328 0.65 -16.43 8.60
N ARG A 329 -0.47 -15.82 8.96
CA ARG A 329 -1.76 -16.13 8.33
C ARG A 329 -1.95 -15.44 6.99
N ARG A 330 -2.52 -16.20 6.06
CA ARG A 330 -3.01 -15.70 4.77
C ARG A 330 -4.51 -15.96 4.61
N ILE A 331 -5.19 -16.01 5.73
CA ILE A 331 -6.64 -16.27 5.89
C ILE A 331 -7.24 -15.05 6.59
N ASP A 332 -8.44 -14.61 6.16
CA ASP A 332 -9.16 -13.52 6.83
C ASP A 332 -9.71 -13.94 8.20
N ASP A 333 -9.95 -12.94 9.06
CA ASP A 333 -10.39 -13.14 10.44
C ASP A 333 -11.61 -14.04 10.56
N ASP A 334 -12.62 -13.83 9.72
CA ASP A 334 -13.88 -14.57 9.72
C ASP A 334 -13.70 -16.07 9.52
N PHE A 335 -12.64 -16.50 8.85
CA PHE A 335 -12.37 -17.92 8.56
C PHE A 335 -11.35 -18.55 9.51
N LEU A 336 -10.74 -17.75 10.39
CA LEU A 336 -9.55 -18.14 11.15
C LEU A 336 -9.86 -19.17 12.26
N ASP A 337 -10.98 -19.00 12.96
CA ASP A 337 -11.39 -19.89 14.05
C ASP A 337 -12.90 -20.11 14.02
N PRO A 338 -13.38 -21.32 13.63
CA PRO A 338 -14.81 -21.61 13.54
C PRO A 338 -15.55 -21.56 14.87
N MET A 339 -14.85 -21.59 16.01
CA MET A 339 -15.48 -21.46 17.33
C MET A 339 -15.74 -20.00 17.72
N GLN A 340 -15.08 -19.05 17.07
CA GLN A 340 -15.16 -17.63 17.41
C GLN A 340 -15.81 -16.77 16.33
N PHE A 341 -15.71 -17.21 15.06
CA PHE A 341 -16.18 -16.49 13.89
C PHE A 341 -17.20 -17.33 13.11
N ARG A 342 -16.94 -17.63 11.84
CA ARG A 342 -17.84 -18.40 11.00
C ARG A 342 -17.79 -19.90 11.36
N PRO A 343 -18.86 -20.47 11.90
CA PRO A 343 -18.87 -21.89 12.32
C PRO A 343 -18.77 -22.88 11.17
N ASP A 344 -19.04 -22.43 9.92
CA ASP A 344 -18.90 -23.21 8.70
C ASP A 344 -17.51 -23.10 8.07
N SER A 345 -16.59 -22.35 8.69
CA SER A 345 -15.23 -22.22 8.19
C SER A 345 -14.45 -23.53 8.28
N MET A 346 -13.75 -23.81 7.20
CA MET A 346 -12.94 -25.01 7.02
C MET A 346 -11.50 -24.68 6.66
N LEU A 347 -11.20 -23.37 6.63
CA LEU A 347 -9.88 -22.84 6.33
C LEU A 347 -9.06 -22.58 7.59
N GLY A 348 -9.74 -22.41 8.71
CA GLY A 348 -9.16 -22.07 10.00
C GLY A 348 -8.94 -23.26 10.92
N VAL A 349 -8.63 -22.94 12.18
CA VAL A 349 -8.30 -23.93 13.22
C VAL A 349 -9.17 -23.66 14.44
N ALA A 350 -9.97 -24.63 14.84
CA ALA A 350 -10.84 -24.51 16.01
C ALA A 350 -10.02 -24.33 17.30
N GLY A 351 -10.32 -23.27 18.06
CA GLY A 351 -9.65 -22.92 19.30
C GLY A 351 -8.37 -22.09 19.12
N LEU A 352 -8.03 -21.70 17.90
CA LEU A 352 -6.83 -20.91 17.60
C LEU A 352 -6.80 -19.58 18.36
N LEU A 353 -7.95 -18.89 18.42
CA LEU A 353 -8.02 -17.60 19.12
C LEU A 353 -7.88 -17.75 20.64
N ASN A 354 -8.30 -18.88 21.20
CA ASN A 354 -8.07 -19.19 22.62
C ASN A 354 -6.59 -19.45 22.89
N ALA A 355 -5.89 -20.16 22.00
CA ALA A 355 -4.45 -20.35 22.10
C ALA A 355 -3.69 -19.01 22.03
N ALA A 356 -4.08 -18.12 21.13
CA ALA A 356 -3.52 -16.76 21.03
C ALA A 356 -3.82 -15.94 22.29
N ARG A 357 -5.02 -16.01 22.85
CA ARG A 357 -5.41 -15.33 24.09
C ARG A 357 -4.61 -15.84 25.30
N ALA A 358 -4.27 -17.11 25.31
CA ALA A 358 -3.41 -17.72 26.33
C ALA A 358 -1.92 -17.34 26.16
N GLY A 359 -1.54 -16.66 25.07
CA GLY A 359 -0.15 -16.30 24.76
C GLY A 359 0.70 -17.48 24.27
N ASN A 360 0.08 -18.58 23.85
CA ASN A 360 0.78 -19.79 23.43
C ASN A 360 1.07 -19.85 21.93
N VAL A 361 0.49 -18.96 21.15
CA VAL A 361 0.77 -18.79 19.72
C VAL A 361 0.60 -17.33 19.33
N VAL A 362 1.41 -16.88 18.39
CA VAL A 362 1.26 -15.57 17.73
C VAL A 362 0.60 -15.72 16.38
N ILE A 363 -0.44 -14.93 16.15
CA ILE A 363 -1.08 -14.82 14.84
C ILE A 363 -0.60 -13.52 14.19
N SER A 364 0.18 -13.64 13.15
CA SER A 364 0.72 -12.51 12.37
C SER A 364 -0.07 -12.36 11.05
N SER A 365 -0.63 -11.25 10.70
CA SER A 365 -0.96 -10.04 11.46
C SER A 365 -2.14 -10.32 12.39
N ALA A 366 -2.22 -9.59 13.50
CA ALA A 366 -3.18 -9.89 14.55
C ALA A 366 -4.65 -9.81 14.07
N VAL A 367 -5.51 -10.58 14.76
CA VAL A 367 -6.97 -10.52 14.53
C VAL A 367 -7.49 -9.12 14.84
N GLY A 368 -8.35 -8.61 13.97
CA GLY A 368 -8.96 -7.29 14.10
C GLY A 368 -8.17 -6.16 13.43
N ASN A 369 -7.02 -6.45 12.80
CA ASN A 369 -6.25 -5.44 12.06
C ASN A 369 -7.06 -4.77 10.94
N GLY A 370 -8.12 -5.44 10.46
CA GLY A 370 -9.01 -4.92 9.42
C GLY A 370 -9.71 -3.61 9.77
N VAL A 371 -9.75 -3.21 11.04
CA VAL A 371 -10.19 -1.85 11.43
C VAL A 371 -9.31 -0.80 10.77
N GLY A 372 -8.01 -1.05 10.61
CA GLY A 372 -7.11 -0.13 9.91
C GLY A 372 -7.22 -0.17 8.38
N ASP A 373 -7.85 -1.21 7.81
CA ASP A 373 -8.13 -1.30 6.36
C ASP A 373 -9.44 -0.56 5.97
N ASP A 374 -10.26 -0.17 6.95
CA ASP A 374 -11.53 0.52 6.73
C ASP A 374 -11.29 1.90 6.11
N LYS A 375 -11.86 2.15 4.92
CA LYS A 375 -11.64 3.39 4.17
C LYS A 375 -12.18 4.64 4.88
N LEU A 376 -13.09 4.48 5.82
CA LEU A 376 -13.58 5.60 6.63
C LEU A 376 -12.63 5.88 7.80
N ILE A 377 -12.08 4.84 8.45
CA ILE A 377 -11.01 4.98 9.45
C ILE A 377 -9.75 5.58 8.82
N TYR A 378 -9.40 5.17 7.61
CA TYR A 378 -8.29 5.75 6.84
C TYR A 378 -8.36 7.29 6.79
N THR A 379 -9.55 7.89 6.70
CA THR A 379 -9.70 9.36 6.66
C THR A 379 -9.24 10.04 7.95
N TYR A 380 -9.19 9.32 9.07
CA TYR A 380 -8.76 9.82 10.37
C TYR A 380 -7.29 9.50 10.70
N VAL A 381 -6.54 8.88 9.80
CA VAL A 381 -5.12 8.56 10.07
C VAL A 381 -4.27 9.80 10.33
N PRO A 382 -4.50 10.97 9.71
CA PRO A 382 -3.83 12.21 10.11
C PRO A 382 -4.00 12.56 11.60
N GLU A 383 -5.21 12.44 12.12
CA GLU A 383 -5.54 12.67 13.53
C GLU A 383 -4.96 11.57 14.44
N ILE A 384 -4.95 10.33 13.99
CA ILE A 384 -4.32 9.19 14.69
C ILE A 384 -2.81 9.43 14.84
N ILE A 385 -2.12 9.87 13.79
CA ILE A 385 -0.69 10.22 13.83
C ILE A 385 -0.47 11.36 14.83
N GLN A 386 -1.28 12.41 14.77
CA GLN A 386 -1.15 13.55 15.70
C GLN A 386 -1.40 13.12 17.14
N TYR A 387 -2.38 12.24 17.38
CA TYR A 387 -2.75 11.81 18.73
C TYR A 387 -1.65 10.95 19.39
N TYR A 388 -1.17 9.92 18.70
CA TYR A 388 -0.22 8.98 19.30
C TYR A 388 1.23 9.42 19.18
N LEU A 389 1.61 10.09 18.11
CA LEU A 389 3.01 10.47 17.86
C LEU A 389 3.29 11.95 18.15
N GLY A 390 2.26 12.80 18.27
CA GLY A 390 2.43 14.24 18.40
C GLY A 390 2.97 14.92 17.12
N GLU A 391 2.95 14.22 16.01
CA GLU A 391 3.58 14.62 14.76
C GLU A 391 2.55 15.01 13.69
N LYS A 392 3.00 15.77 12.68
CA LYS A 392 2.21 15.98 11.47
C LYS A 392 2.41 14.81 10.50
N PRO A 393 1.37 14.42 9.74
CA PRO A 393 1.52 13.38 8.73
C PRO A 393 2.58 13.75 7.69
N SER A 394 3.57 12.88 7.50
CA SER A 394 4.62 13.03 6.49
C SER A 394 4.10 12.71 5.08
N LEU A 395 3.11 11.81 4.98
CA LEU A 395 2.37 11.50 3.76
C LEU A 395 0.92 11.95 3.92
N LYS A 396 0.42 12.70 2.94
CA LYS A 396 -0.98 13.12 2.89
C LYS A 396 -1.86 12.01 2.34
N ASN A 397 -3.07 11.91 2.81
CA ASN A 397 -4.10 11.12 2.16
C ASN A 397 -4.56 11.76 0.85
N VAL A 398 -5.18 10.98 -0.02
CA VAL A 398 -6.07 11.53 -1.05
C VAL A 398 -7.25 12.21 -0.36
N ASP A 399 -7.62 13.39 -0.83
CA ASP A 399 -8.75 14.14 -0.26
C ASP A 399 -10.02 13.28 -0.35
N THR A 400 -10.71 13.11 0.77
CA THR A 400 -11.81 12.12 0.88
C THR A 400 -12.96 12.71 1.65
N LEU A 401 -14.14 12.70 1.03
CA LEU A 401 -15.41 13.07 1.64
C LEU A 401 -16.03 11.84 2.33
N ARG A 402 -16.49 12.04 3.56
CA ARG A 402 -17.03 11.01 4.44
C ARG A 402 -18.56 11.08 4.43
N CYS A 403 -19.21 10.20 3.68
CA CYS A 403 -20.68 10.20 3.60
C CYS A 403 -21.36 9.99 4.96
N TRP A 404 -20.65 9.47 5.93
CA TRP A 404 -21.13 9.34 7.32
C TRP A 404 -21.37 10.69 8.04
N LEU A 405 -20.76 11.79 7.58
CA LEU A 405 -20.99 13.14 8.06
C LEU A 405 -22.08 13.80 7.20
N PRO A 406 -23.17 14.35 7.80
CA PRO A 406 -24.31 14.86 7.03
C PRO A 406 -23.92 15.89 5.96
N ASP A 407 -23.10 16.88 6.33
CA ASP A 407 -22.71 17.97 5.41
C ASP A 407 -21.86 17.45 4.24
N GLU A 408 -20.89 16.53 4.52
CA GLU A 408 -20.07 15.91 3.48
C GLU A 408 -20.90 14.94 2.60
N CYS A 409 -21.93 14.29 3.18
CA CYS A 409 -22.84 13.42 2.44
C CYS A 409 -23.69 14.23 1.45
N GLU A 410 -24.20 15.38 1.85
CA GLU A 410 -24.94 16.29 0.95
C GLU A 410 -24.02 16.76 -0.19
N GLU A 411 -22.78 17.17 0.10
CA GLU A 411 -21.80 17.55 -0.93
C GLU A 411 -21.56 16.41 -1.91
N VAL A 412 -21.40 15.17 -1.42
CA VAL A 412 -21.21 13.98 -2.28
C VAL A 412 -22.43 13.76 -3.18
N LEU A 413 -23.63 13.91 -2.66
CA LEU A 413 -24.86 13.71 -3.43
C LEU A 413 -25.09 14.80 -4.49
N ASP A 414 -24.67 16.02 -4.21
CA ASP A 414 -24.78 17.15 -5.15
C ASP A 414 -23.74 17.06 -6.28
N ARG A 415 -22.60 16.44 -6.03
CA ARG A 415 -21.46 16.33 -6.95
C ARG A 415 -21.16 14.89 -7.37
N ILE A 416 -22.14 14.00 -7.27
CA ILE A 416 -21.94 12.55 -7.45
C ILE A 416 -21.44 12.18 -8.84
N ASP A 417 -21.72 13.01 -9.85
CA ASP A 417 -21.25 12.90 -11.23
C ASP A 417 -19.80 13.39 -11.44
N GLU A 418 -19.21 14.08 -10.47
CA GLU A 418 -17.81 14.55 -10.52
C GLU A 418 -16.87 13.67 -9.70
N LEU A 419 -17.38 12.83 -8.82
CA LEU A 419 -16.62 12.12 -7.80
C LEU A 419 -16.44 10.63 -8.12
N VAL A 420 -15.41 10.03 -7.53
CA VAL A 420 -15.25 8.57 -7.43
C VAL A 420 -15.84 8.12 -6.11
N VAL A 421 -16.97 7.44 -6.14
CA VAL A 421 -17.68 6.95 -4.95
C VAL A 421 -17.30 5.49 -4.70
N LYS A 422 -16.87 5.18 -3.48
CA LYS A 422 -16.32 3.88 -3.10
C LYS A 422 -17.05 3.30 -1.89
N PRO A 423 -17.36 2.00 -1.88
CA PRO A 423 -17.78 1.35 -0.64
C PRO A 423 -16.61 1.37 0.36
N VAL A 424 -16.93 1.62 1.63
CA VAL A 424 -15.94 1.60 2.73
C VAL A 424 -15.35 0.20 2.88
N GLU A 425 -16.22 -0.79 2.84
CA GLU A 425 -15.88 -2.20 2.84
C GLU A 425 -15.64 -2.66 1.39
N GLY A 426 -14.77 -3.62 1.23
CA GLY A 426 -14.44 -4.14 -0.09
C GLY A 426 -13.01 -3.84 -0.52
N SER A 427 -12.48 -4.76 -1.29
CA SER A 427 -11.12 -4.76 -1.83
C SER A 427 -11.16 -5.02 -3.34
N GLY A 428 -10.05 -4.84 -4.03
CA GLY A 428 -9.95 -5.20 -5.44
C GLY A 428 -10.67 -4.26 -6.41
N GLY A 429 -11.15 -3.10 -5.95
CA GLY A 429 -11.85 -2.12 -6.79
C GLY A 429 -13.30 -2.47 -7.11
N TYR A 430 -13.88 -3.49 -6.45
CA TYR A 430 -15.28 -3.84 -6.61
C TYR A 430 -16.21 -2.78 -5.99
N GLY A 431 -17.28 -2.45 -6.71
CA GLY A 431 -18.28 -1.49 -6.26
C GLY A 431 -17.88 -0.01 -6.36
N ILE A 432 -16.69 0.29 -6.87
CA ILE A 432 -16.27 1.67 -7.18
C ILE A 432 -17.07 2.19 -8.36
N VAL A 433 -17.62 3.39 -8.22
CA VAL A 433 -18.32 4.08 -9.30
C VAL A 433 -17.59 5.38 -9.62
N PHE A 434 -17.17 5.51 -10.87
CA PHE A 434 -16.63 6.76 -11.41
C PHE A 434 -17.81 7.61 -11.90
N GLY A 435 -18.12 8.68 -11.17
CA GLY A 435 -19.25 9.55 -11.49
C GLY A 435 -19.22 10.10 -12.92
N PRO A 436 -18.07 10.62 -13.42
CA PRO A 436 -17.95 11.12 -14.77
C PRO A 436 -18.25 10.09 -15.89
N ASP A 437 -18.07 8.80 -15.60
CA ASP A 437 -18.28 7.72 -16.58
C ASP A 437 -19.66 7.04 -16.41
N ALA A 438 -20.36 7.35 -15.32
CA ALA A 438 -21.60 6.69 -14.94
C ALA A 438 -22.81 7.31 -15.65
N THR A 439 -23.79 6.48 -16.02
CA THR A 439 -25.07 6.95 -16.52
C THR A 439 -25.91 7.56 -15.41
N LYS A 440 -26.84 8.45 -15.76
CA LYS A 440 -27.75 9.05 -14.79
C LYS A 440 -28.52 8.00 -13.96
N ALA A 441 -28.92 6.90 -14.60
CA ALA A 441 -29.64 5.82 -13.91
C ALA A 441 -28.75 5.12 -12.85
N GLU A 442 -27.46 4.91 -13.15
CA GLU A 442 -26.49 4.36 -12.19
C GLU A 442 -26.24 5.34 -11.05
N LEU A 443 -26.11 6.63 -11.34
CA LEU A 443 -25.96 7.67 -10.31
C LEU A 443 -27.19 7.77 -9.41
N ASP A 444 -28.40 7.68 -9.96
CA ASP A 444 -29.64 7.68 -9.18
C ASP A 444 -29.73 6.46 -8.24
N VAL A 445 -29.26 5.30 -8.70
CA VAL A 445 -29.16 4.08 -7.87
C VAL A 445 -28.09 4.24 -6.78
N LEU A 446 -26.93 4.78 -7.13
CA LEU A 446 -25.83 5.03 -6.20
C LEU A 446 -26.25 6.03 -5.12
N ALA A 447 -26.86 7.16 -5.50
CA ALA A 447 -27.35 8.17 -4.57
C ALA A 447 -28.35 7.60 -3.55
N LYS A 448 -29.21 6.67 -3.98
CA LYS A 448 -30.12 5.95 -3.06
C LYS A 448 -29.36 5.07 -2.08
N LYS A 449 -28.31 4.34 -2.54
CA LYS A 449 -27.47 3.51 -1.68
C LYS A 449 -26.74 4.35 -0.64
N VAL A 450 -26.13 5.47 -1.05
CA VAL A 450 -25.42 6.39 -0.15
C VAL A 450 -26.36 6.97 0.91
N ARG A 451 -27.59 7.41 0.53
CA ARG A 451 -28.59 7.89 1.49
C ARG A 451 -29.07 6.84 2.48
N ASN A 452 -29.20 5.58 2.03
CA ASN A 452 -29.69 4.50 2.88
C ASN A 452 -28.65 4.01 3.88
N ASP A 453 -27.37 4.05 3.50
CA ASP A 453 -26.24 3.64 4.32
C ASP A 453 -25.06 4.60 4.16
N PRO A 454 -25.14 5.80 4.76
CA PRO A 454 -24.05 6.79 4.63
C PRO A 454 -22.71 6.31 5.20
N ARG A 455 -22.72 5.42 6.22
CA ARG A 455 -21.48 4.86 6.80
C ARG A 455 -20.76 3.96 5.82
N GLY A 456 -21.46 3.31 4.93
CA GLY A 456 -20.90 2.38 3.97
C GLY A 456 -20.17 3.01 2.78
N TRP A 457 -20.07 4.36 2.72
CA TRP A 457 -19.55 5.05 1.53
C TRP A 457 -18.59 6.18 1.86
N ILE A 458 -17.59 6.34 1.00
CA ILE A 458 -16.74 7.52 0.89
C ILE A 458 -16.72 8.00 -0.56
N ALA A 459 -16.34 9.27 -0.77
CA ALA A 459 -16.14 9.80 -2.10
C ALA A 459 -14.81 10.57 -2.18
N GLN A 460 -14.19 10.54 -3.35
CA GLN A 460 -12.93 11.23 -3.62
C GLN A 460 -13.03 11.99 -4.95
N PRO A 461 -12.42 13.18 -5.07
CA PRO A 461 -12.20 13.77 -6.39
C PRO A 461 -11.48 12.80 -7.32
N VAL A 462 -11.75 12.88 -8.61
CA VAL A 462 -10.97 12.10 -9.59
C VAL A 462 -9.52 12.57 -9.57
N VAL A 463 -8.63 11.75 -9.03
CA VAL A 463 -7.20 12.05 -9.01
C VAL A 463 -6.58 11.62 -10.34
N GLN A 464 -5.85 12.54 -10.97
CA GLN A 464 -5.08 12.23 -12.16
C GLN A 464 -3.82 11.45 -11.78
N LEU A 465 -3.93 10.12 -11.79
CA LEU A 465 -2.80 9.25 -11.49
C LEU A 465 -1.63 9.54 -12.43
N SER A 466 -0.39 9.52 -11.92
CA SER A 466 0.79 9.65 -12.78
C SER A 466 0.84 8.57 -13.85
N THR A 467 1.54 8.88 -14.93
CA THR A 467 1.75 7.93 -16.03
C THR A 467 3.23 7.55 -16.13
N VAL A 468 3.45 6.31 -16.57
CA VAL A 468 4.77 5.82 -16.99
C VAL A 468 4.64 5.22 -18.38
N PRO A 469 5.62 5.45 -19.28
CA PRO A 469 5.61 4.80 -20.58
C PRO A 469 5.54 3.28 -20.42
N THR A 470 4.61 2.66 -21.12
CA THR A 470 4.32 1.23 -21.06
C THR A 470 4.29 0.67 -22.48
N LYS A 471 4.83 -0.52 -22.71
CA LYS A 471 4.84 -1.16 -24.02
C LYS A 471 3.42 -1.58 -24.42
N VAL A 472 2.90 -0.99 -25.48
CA VAL A 472 1.60 -1.32 -26.06
C VAL A 472 1.77 -1.52 -27.56
N GLY A 473 1.56 -2.75 -28.02
CA GLY A 473 1.89 -3.12 -29.39
C GLY A 473 3.38 -2.86 -29.67
N GLU A 474 3.67 -2.07 -30.68
CA GLU A 474 5.05 -1.78 -31.11
C GLU A 474 5.67 -0.52 -30.48
N ARG A 475 4.93 0.21 -29.64
CA ARG A 475 5.35 1.54 -29.14
C ARG A 475 5.15 1.67 -27.65
N MET A 476 5.87 2.61 -27.06
CA MET A 476 5.60 3.07 -25.69
C MET A 476 4.40 4.01 -25.69
N ARG A 477 3.50 3.82 -24.73
CA ARG A 477 2.31 4.65 -24.51
C ARG A 477 2.21 5.01 -23.03
N PRO A 478 1.71 6.20 -22.68
CA PRO A 478 1.46 6.54 -21.29
C PRO A 478 0.36 5.62 -20.71
N ARG A 479 0.62 5.08 -19.51
CA ARG A 479 -0.36 4.31 -18.73
C ARG A 479 -0.32 4.75 -17.30
N HIS A 480 -1.48 4.88 -16.68
CA HIS A 480 -1.60 5.23 -15.27
C HIS A 480 -1.03 4.12 -14.38
N VAL A 481 -0.41 4.54 -13.29
CA VAL A 481 0.24 3.65 -12.33
C VAL A 481 -0.07 4.04 -10.91
N ASP A 482 -0.05 3.04 -10.02
CA ASP A 482 0.03 3.22 -8.57
C ASP A 482 1.23 2.48 -7.98
N LEU A 483 1.36 2.48 -6.67
CA LEU A 483 2.46 1.83 -5.97
C LEU A 483 1.96 1.23 -4.65
N ARG A 484 2.22 -0.05 -4.42
CA ARG A 484 2.08 -0.69 -3.11
C ARG A 484 3.47 -1.01 -2.54
N PRO A 485 4.06 -0.14 -1.71
CA PRO A 485 5.17 -0.49 -0.85
C PRO A 485 4.74 -1.49 0.22
N PHE A 486 5.72 -2.24 0.73
CA PHE A 486 5.53 -3.16 1.85
C PHE A 486 6.42 -2.74 3.01
N ALA A 487 5.86 -2.73 4.21
CA ALA A 487 6.58 -2.50 5.45
C ALA A 487 6.53 -3.75 6.34
N VAL A 488 7.61 -4.02 7.05
CA VAL A 488 7.71 -5.09 8.04
C VAL A 488 8.05 -4.45 9.39
N ASN A 489 7.26 -4.77 10.40
CA ASN A 489 7.42 -4.31 11.77
C ASN A 489 7.88 -5.47 12.66
N ASP A 490 9.06 -5.36 13.27
CA ASP A 490 9.63 -6.37 14.17
C ASP A 490 9.46 -6.02 15.65
N GLY A 491 8.80 -4.90 15.96
CA GLY A 491 8.57 -4.38 17.30
C GLY A 491 9.63 -3.38 17.77
N GLU A 492 10.82 -3.38 17.19
CA GLU A 492 11.87 -2.41 17.44
C GLU A 492 11.90 -1.32 16.35
N SER A 493 11.59 -1.71 15.13
CA SER A 493 11.64 -0.83 13.96
C SER A 493 10.63 -1.24 12.90
N VAL A 494 10.25 -0.27 12.08
CA VAL A 494 9.51 -0.49 10.84
C VAL A 494 10.47 -0.38 9.67
N TRP A 495 10.76 -1.50 9.03
CA TRP A 495 11.56 -1.56 7.81
C TRP A 495 10.64 -1.49 6.58
N VAL A 496 10.98 -0.66 5.61
CA VAL A 496 10.22 -0.53 4.36
C VAL A 496 11.03 -1.11 3.22
N LEU A 497 10.46 -2.08 2.51
CA LEU A 497 11.07 -2.70 1.32
C LEU A 497 11.43 -1.62 0.29
N PRO A 498 12.72 -1.48 -0.13
CA PRO A 498 13.11 -0.44 -1.09
C PRO A 498 12.64 -0.75 -2.51
N GLY A 499 11.34 -0.72 -2.69
CA GLY A 499 10.58 -1.08 -3.87
C GLY A 499 9.10 -1.14 -3.55
N GLY A 500 8.35 -1.79 -4.41
CA GLY A 500 6.93 -2.00 -4.23
C GLY A 500 6.30 -2.57 -5.49
N LEU A 501 5.07 -3.05 -5.38
CA LEU A 501 4.31 -3.46 -6.54
C LEU A 501 3.78 -2.21 -7.26
N THR A 502 4.36 -1.86 -8.40
CA THR A 502 3.74 -0.89 -9.32
C THR A 502 2.71 -1.63 -10.17
N ARG A 503 1.43 -1.25 -10.01
CA ARG A 503 0.34 -1.72 -10.87
C ARG A 503 0.13 -0.75 -12.02
N VAL A 504 -0.29 -1.26 -13.17
CA VAL A 504 -0.43 -0.49 -14.41
C VAL A 504 -1.81 -0.71 -15.01
N ALA A 505 -2.52 0.36 -15.34
CA ALA A 505 -3.76 0.29 -16.10
C ALA A 505 -3.44 0.02 -17.58
N LEU A 506 -3.61 -1.21 -18.06
CA LEU A 506 -3.28 -1.58 -19.44
C LEU A 506 -4.21 -0.96 -20.50
N PRO A 507 -5.56 -0.88 -20.30
CA PRO A 507 -6.43 -0.18 -21.23
C PRO A 507 -6.11 1.32 -21.29
N GLU A 508 -6.25 1.91 -22.47
CA GLU A 508 -6.00 3.34 -22.67
C GLU A 508 -7.03 4.19 -21.92
N GLY A 509 -6.54 5.21 -21.18
CA GLY A 509 -7.39 6.10 -20.40
C GLY A 509 -7.96 5.52 -19.11
N SER A 510 -7.78 4.22 -18.85
CA SER A 510 -8.27 3.61 -17.61
C SER A 510 -7.47 4.11 -16.40
N LEU A 511 -8.18 4.52 -15.36
CA LEU A 511 -7.63 4.82 -14.02
C LEU A 511 -7.61 3.58 -13.10
N VAL A 512 -8.19 2.47 -13.53
CA VAL A 512 -8.24 1.23 -12.75
C VAL A 512 -6.95 0.44 -12.99
N VAL A 513 -6.06 0.46 -12.01
CA VAL A 513 -4.74 -0.19 -12.07
C VAL A 513 -4.73 -1.61 -11.48
N ASN A 514 -5.84 -2.05 -10.89
CA ASN A 514 -5.89 -3.29 -10.12
C ASN A 514 -5.66 -4.54 -10.99
N SER A 515 -4.75 -5.41 -10.55
CA SER A 515 -4.43 -6.67 -11.22
C SER A 515 -5.63 -7.61 -11.35
N SER A 516 -6.55 -7.61 -10.37
CA SER A 516 -7.79 -8.39 -10.41
C SER A 516 -8.76 -7.96 -11.52
N GLN A 517 -8.55 -6.78 -12.12
CA GLN A 517 -9.32 -6.25 -13.24
C GLN A 517 -8.52 -6.17 -14.56
N GLY A 518 -7.45 -6.97 -14.65
CA GLY A 518 -6.65 -7.06 -15.88
C GLY A 518 -5.50 -6.05 -15.97
N GLY A 519 -5.11 -5.42 -14.86
CA GLY A 519 -3.93 -4.58 -14.78
C GLY A 519 -2.62 -5.37 -14.91
N GLY A 520 -1.57 -4.71 -15.39
CA GLY A 520 -0.20 -5.24 -15.43
C GLY A 520 0.66 -4.76 -14.26
N SER A 521 1.95 -5.08 -14.33
CA SER A 521 2.95 -4.62 -13.36
C SER A 521 4.20 -4.06 -14.01
N LYS A 522 4.97 -3.31 -13.22
CA LYS A 522 6.34 -2.89 -13.55
C LYS A 522 7.26 -3.20 -12.37
N ASP A 523 8.51 -3.55 -12.66
CA ASP A 523 9.53 -3.55 -11.62
C ASP A 523 9.77 -2.12 -11.10
N THR A 524 9.77 -1.94 -9.80
CA THR A 524 9.97 -0.63 -9.15
C THR A 524 11.43 -0.48 -8.75
N TRP A 525 12.18 0.40 -9.40
CA TRP A 525 13.57 0.66 -9.14
C TRP A 525 13.76 1.87 -8.22
N VAL A 526 14.13 1.60 -6.99
CA VAL A 526 14.59 2.63 -6.05
C VAL A 526 16.10 2.80 -6.21
N LEU A 527 16.53 3.99 -6.59
CA LEU A 527 17.95 4.27 -6.82
C LEU A 527 18.67 4.55 -5.50
N ALA A 528 19.90 4.05 -5.35
CA ALA A 528 20.75 4.40 -4.23
C ALA A 528 21.31 5.82 -4.37
N ALA A 529 21.53 6.53 -3.24
CA ALA A 529 22.12 7.85 -3.22
C ALA A 529 23.53 7.88 -3.83
N ARG A 530 23.89 8.98 -4.50
CA ARG A 530 25.26 9.18 -4.99
C ARG A 530 26.19 9.37 -3.78
N GLY A 531 27.19 8.53 -3.63
CA GLY A 531 28.19 8.61 -2.55
C GLY A 531 28.03 7.57 -1.42
N SER A 532 26.94 6.79 -1.35
CA SER A 532 26.87 5.66 -0.45
C SER A 532 27.69 4.48 -1.02
N GLY A 533 28.98 4.49 -0.77
CA GLY A 533 29.83 3.30 -0.93
C GLY A 533 29.44 2.29 0.14
N GLY A 534 29.13 1.05 -0.29
CA GLY A 534 28.89 -0.16 0.46
C GLY A 534 28.31 -0.07 1.87
N GLY A 535 27.11 -0.59 2.04
CA GLY A 535 26.67 -1.19 3.28
C GLY A 535 26.51 -0.28 4.50
N ARG A 536 25.56 0.66 4.44
CA ARG A 536 24.90 1.13 5.65
C ARG A 536 23.40 1.04 5.40
N GLU A 537 22.77 -0.03 5.89
CA GLU A 537 21.33 -0.05 6.10
C GLU A 537 20.95 1.19 6.90
N LEU A 538 20.03 1.98 6.37
CA LEU A 538 19.38 3.01 7.17
C LEU A 538 18.63 2.25 8.27
N ALA A 539 19.02 2.43 9.50
CA ALA A 539 18.29 1.91 10.64
C ALA A 539 16.83 2.36 10.52
N GLY A 540 15.89 1.41 10.55
CA GLY A 540 14.46 1.71 10.55
C GLY A 540 14.11 2.70 11.65
N ALA A 541 13.03 3.46 11.48
CA ALA A 541 12.55 4.37 12.50
C ALA A 541 12.22 3.58 13.77
N LYS A 542 12.76 4.01 14.93
CA LYS A 542 12.52 3.31 16.20
C LYS A 542 11.06 3.42 16.62
N VAL A 543 10.47 2.29 16.98
CA VAL A 543 9.10 2.23 17.52
C VAL A 543 9.10 2.74 18.96
N VAL A 544 8.13 3.58 19.30
CA VAL A 544 7.89 3.99 20.69
C VAL A 544 7.04 2.90 21.36
N SER A 545 7.64 2.05 22.19
CA SER A 545 6.93 0.99 22.88
C SER A 545 6.32 1.49 24.19
N SER A 546 5.01 1.34 24.37
CA SER A 546 4.34 1.47 25.66
C SER A 546 4.42 0.13 26.40
N ARG A 547 5.24 0.03 27.46
CA ARG A 547 5.33 -1.17 28.29
C ARG A 547 4.22 -1.17 29.35
N VAL A 548 3.27 -2.10 29.22
CA VAL A 548 2.38 -2.49 30.33
C VAL A 548 2.37 -4.02 30.41
N ALA A 549 2.65 -4.55 31.61
CA ALA A 549 2.81 -5.98 31.86
C ALA A 549 1.47 -6.73 32.02
N ALA A 550 1.36 -7.94 31.49
CA ALA A 550 0.19 -8.82 31.55
C ALA A 550 0.36 -10.03 32.49
N ARG A 551 -0.75 -10.58 33.01
CA ARG A 551 -0.87 -11.79 33.84
C ARG A 551 -1.59 -12.92 33.07
N PRO A 552 -1.32 -14.22 33.38
CA PRO A 552 -1.84 -15.36 32.62
C PRO A 552 -3.23 -15.88 33.04
N ALA A 553 -3.91 -16.61 32.15
CA ALA A 553 -5.22 -17.26 32.36
C ALA A 553 -5.27 -18.71 31.83
N GLU A 554 -6.21 -19.52 32.32
CA GLU A 554 -6.33 -20.99 32.18
C GLU A 554 -7.32 -21.47 31.09
N SER A 555 -7.16 -22.68 30.66
CA SER A 555 -7.44 -23.63 29.56
C SER A 555 -8.85 -23.93 28.98
N ALA A 556 -8.88 -24.59 27.82
CA ALA A 556 -9.85 -24.86 26.76
C ALA A 556 -10.40 -26.28 26.59
N PRO A 557 -11.26 -26.62 25.64
CA PRO A 557 -11.13 -27.79 24.77
C PRO A 557 -11.71 -27.75 23.33
N GLU A 558 -11.73 -28.88 22.62
CA GLU A 558 -11.42 -29.30 21.24
C GLU A 558 -12.52 -29.43 20.14
N PRO A 559 -12.21 -29.94 18.91
CA PRO A 559 -12.57 -29.42 17.58
C PRO A 559 -13.33 -30.35 16.62
N ILE A 560 -13.69 -29.93 15.37
CA ILE A 560 -14.02 -30.76 14.19
C ILE A 560 -13.96 -30.05 12.80
N HIS A 561 -13.92 -30.82 11.73
CA HIS A 561 -13.52 -30.81 10.32
C HIS A 561 -14.36 -30.03 9.29
N THR A 562 -13.94 -29.94 8.22
CA THR A 562 -13.34 -29.78 6.87
C THR A 562 -14.30 -29.36 5.73
N GLN A 563 -13.96 -28.40 4.90
CA GLN A 563 -14.29 -28.19 3.48
C GLN A 563 -13.55 -26.99 2.90
N THR A 564 -12.96 -27.17 1.76
CA THR A 564 -12.15 -26.19 1.03
C THR A 564 -13.04 -25.08 0.49
N GLN A 565 -12.76 -23.83 0.80
CA GLN A 565 -13.47 -22.69 0.23
C GLN A 565 -12.56 -21.73 -0.50
N GLN A 566 -12.99 -21.35 -1.69
CA GLN A 566 -12.28 -20.55 -2.67
C GLN A 566 -12.42 -19.03 -2.48
N GLN A 567 -12.97 -18.54 -1.36
CA GLN A 567 -13.61 -17.23 -1.35
C GLN A 567 -12.90 -16.10 -0.64
N GLN A 568 -11.68 -16.26 -0.16
CA GLN A 568 -11.03 -15.21 0.65
C GLN A 568 -10.56 -13.95 -0.08
N GLN A 569 -10.68 -13.90 -1.38
CA GLN A 569 -10.35 -12.70 -2.16
C GLN A 569 -11.45 -12.28 -3.14
N GLN A 570 -12.58 -12.96 -3.11
CA GLN A 570 -13.73 -12.58 -3.92
C GLN A 570 -14.80 -12.01 -2.97
N GLY A 571 -15.06 -10.72 -3.09
CA GLY A 571 -16.30 -10.16 -2.58
C GLY A 571 -17.50 -10.91 -3.21
N PRO A 572 -18.71 -10.78 -2.68
CA PRO A 572 -19.84 -11.56 -3.15
C PRO A 572 -20.00 -11.40 -4.66
N ILE A 573 -19.85 -12.50 -5.39
CA ILE A 573 -20.14 -12.56 -6.82
C ILE A 573 -21.63 -12.29 -6.95
N ALA A 574 -22.00 -11.14 -7.50
CA ALA A 574 -23.37 -10.89 -7.92
C ALA A 574 -23.74 -12.01 -8.91
N ALA A 575 -24.69 -12.84 -8.55
CA ALA A 575 -25.20 -13.85 -9.45
C ALA A 575 -25.66 -13.18 -10.76
N PRO A 576 -25.30 -13.72 -11.93
CA PRO A 576 -25.78 -13.17 -13.19
C PRO A 576 -27.30 -13.20 -13.18
N ALA A 577 -27.92 -12.06 -13.48
CA ALA A 577 -29.37 -11.96 -13.63
C ALA A 577 -29.83 -13.01 -14.64
N GLN A 578 -30.62 -13.96 -14.20
CA GLN A 578 -31.28 -14.92 -15.09
C GLN A 578 -32.20 -14.14 -16.01
N VAL A 579 -31.83 -14.04 -17.28
CA VAL A 579 -32.73 -13.60 -18.34
C VAL A 579 -33.81 -14.66 -18.42
N ARG A 580 -35.00 -14.36 -17.93
CA ARG A 580 -36.20 -15.14 -18.18
C ARG A 580 -36.56 -14.96 -19.65
N THR A 581 -36.18 -15.90 -20.47
CA THR A 581 -36.78 -16.08 -21.78
C THR A 581 -38.21 -16.61 -21.55
N GLY A 582 -39.19 -15.73 -21.78
CA GLY A 582 -40.58 -16.13 -21.87
C GLY A 582 -40.76 -17.06 -23.06
N GLN A 583 -41.09 -18.33 -22.80
CA GLN A 583 -41.73 -19.18 -23.80
C GLN A 583 -43.24 -19.00 -23.68
N GLU A 584 -43.82 -18.34 -24.65
CA GLU A 584 -45.25 -18.40 -24.91
C GLU A 584 -45.57 -19.80 -25.41
N GLY A 585 -46.43 -20.50 -24.71
CA GLY A 585 -46.99 -21.76 -25.13
C GLY A 585 -48.14 -21.53 -26.11
N GLY A 586 -48.01 -22.10 -27.32
CA GLY A 586 -49.14 -22.37 -28.23
C GLY A 586 -49.67 -23.76 -27.97
N GLY A 587 -50.98 -23.85 -27.81
CA GLY A 587 -51.68 -25.10 -27.54
C GLY A 587 -51.90 -26.01 -28.77
N GLN A 588 -51.97 -27.26 -28.49
CA GLN A 588 -53.07 -28.19 -28.91
C GLN A 588 -52.98 -29.39 -27.99
#